data_829054b8e46b9826fa6c369540b02dbc
#
_entry.id   829054b8e46b9826fa6c369540b02dbc
#
_cell.length_a   1.000
_cell.length_b   1.000
_cell.length_c   1.000
_cell.angle_alpha   90.00
_cell.angle_beta   90.00
_cell.angle_gamma   90.00
#
_symmetry.space_group_name_H-M   'P 1'
#
loop_
_entity.id
_entity.type
_entity.pdbx_description
1 polymer ?
#
loop_
_entity_poly.entity_id
_entity_poly.type
_entity_poly.pdbx_seq_one_letter_code
_entity_poly.pdbx_strand_id
1 'polypeptide(L)'
;MGRFFNVNIEFNRDKVNEIIFSAILNKRKGYICSIESNNLSIANINPEYNRIINGSLVNICDGSVLAKILAWIHQQNFDSYIGADLFLSFIELRTFKQYFLGNTQEILDSLRENLAKIDPAIETMRFCPLPFADVENFDYLAIAQDINANQPDIVWVSLGAPKQEIFMHKLLPYLEQGVMFGFGAIFNFNACVGSVKRAPKWMLRWRLEWLYRAYEEPRKNIPRYVRFLCLLPRLVWQEYQTLRQQRRLTP
;
A
#
# COMPACT_ATOMS: atom_id res chain seq x y z
N MET A 1 -13.14 2.59 -10.18
CA MET A 1 -11.71 2.33 -10.50
C MET A 1 -11.48 2.40 -11.99
N GLY A 2 -10.42 3.09 -12.43
CA GLY A 2 -9.93 3.05 -13.81
C GLY A 2 -8.77 2.05 -13.95
N ARG A 3 -8.52 1.57 -15.18
CA ARG A 3 -7.37 0.74 -15.49
C ARG A 3 -6.30 1.61 -16.13
N PHE A 4 -5.12 1.68 -15.49
CA PHE A 4 -3.99 2.51 -15.89
C PHE A 4 -2.71 1.66 -15.90
N PHE A 5 -1.98 1.65 -16.97
CA PHE A 5 -0.78 0.83 -17.12
C PHE A 5 -1.00 -0.63 -16.67
N ASN A 6 -2.09 -1.24 -17.11
CA ASN A 6 -2.52 -2.61 -16.77
C ASN A 6 -2.85 -2.87 -15.29
N VAL A 7 -2.96 -1.84 -14.44
CA VAL A 7 -3.35 -1.94 -13.05
C VAL A 7 -4.62 -1.13 -12.79
N ASN A 8 -5.55 -1.69 -12.03
CA ASN A 8 -6.75 -0.99 -11.59
C ASN A 8 -6.38 -0.03 -10.47
N ILE A 9 -6.62 1.27 -10.62
CA ILE A 9 -6.29 2.30 -9.62
C ILE A 9 -7.51 3.20 -9.42
N GLU A 10 -7.78 3.58 -8.18
CA GLU A 10 -8.76 4.62 -7.84
C GLU A 10 -8.03 5.88 -7.36
N PHE A 11 -8.32 7.01 -8.00
CA PHE A 11 -7.75 8.31 -7.65
C PHE A 11 -8.68 9.17 -6.80
N ASN A 12 -9.98 8.85 -6.80
CA ASN A 12 -10.96 9.56 -5.99
C ASN A 12 -10.91 9.04 -4.54
N ARG A 13 -10.45 9.90 -3.62
CA ARG A 13 -10.29 9.57 -2.20
C ARG A 13 -11.61 9.17 -1.54
N ASP A 14 -12.71 9.84 -1.89
CA ASP A 14 -14.01 9.55 -1.30
C ASP A 14 -14.49 8.16 -1.70
N LYS A 15 -14.31 7.76 -2.97
CA LYS A 15 -14.59 6.39 -3.43
C LYS A 15 -13.69 5.35 -2.79
N VAL A 16 -12.40 5.65 -2.59
CA VAL A 16 -11.49 4.76 -1.86
C VAL A 16 -12.01 4.54 -0.44
N ASN A 17 -12.32 5.62 0.27
CA ASN A 17 -12.83 5.56 1.64
C ASN A 17 -14.18 4.82 1.70
N GLU A 18 -15.09 5.08 0.77
CA GLU A 18 -16.38 4.38 0.66
C GLU A 18 -16.20 2.85 0.52
N ILE A 19 -15.29 2.42 -0.36
CA ILE A 19 -14.98 0.99 -0.55
C ILE A 19 -14.43 0.39 0.75
N ILE A 20 -13.50 1.09 1.42
CA ILE A 20 -12.88 0.63 2.66
C ILE A 20 -13.94 0.54 3.77
N PHE A 21 -14.68 1.61 4.03
CA PHE A 21 -15.71 1.64 5.07
C PHE A 21 -16.81 0.61 4.80
N SER A 22 -17.26 0.47 3.55
CA SER A 22 -18.21 -0.56 3.18
C SER A 22 -17.69 -1.97 3.47
N ALA A 23 -16.42 -2.26 3.17
CA ALA A 23 -15.83 -3.56 3.46
C ALA A 23 -15.75 -3.82 4.97
N ILE A 24 -15.31 -2.85 5.76
CA ILE A 24 -15.20 -2.95 7.23
C ILE A 24 -16.59 -3.15 7.85
N LEU A 25 -17.56 -2.29 7.54
CA LEU A 25 -18.91 -2.34 8.14
C LEU A 25 -19.65 -3.63 7.80
N ASN A 26 -19.42 -4.20 6.63
CA ASN A 26 -20.00 -5.48 6.23
C ASN A 26 -19.13 -6.69 6.60
N LYS A 27 -18.13 -6.52 7.45
CA LYS A 27 -17.17 -7.56 7.89
C LYS A 27 -16.58 -8.37 6.73
N ARG A 28 -16.38 -7.72 5.60
CA ARG A 28 -15.75 -8.34 4.43
C ARG A 28 -14.24 -8.42 4.64
N LYS A 29 -13.66 -9.54 4.23
CA LYS A 29 -12.20 -9.68 4.13
C LYS A 29 -11.70 -9.20 2.76
N GLY A 30 -10.50 -8.65 2.74
CA GLY A 30 -9.86 -8.20 1.51
C GLY A 30 -8.55 -7.50 1.78
N TYR A 31 -7.91 -6.99 0.75
CA TYR A 31 -6.69 -6.21 0.91
C TYR A 31 -6.67 -4.99 -0.02
N ILE A 32 -5.87 -4.04 0.36
CA ILE A 32 -5.64 -2.76 -0.30
C ILE A 32 -4.17 -2.65 -0.61
N CYS A 33 -3.84 -2.30 -1.85
CA CYS A 33 -2.45 -2.10 -2.27
C CYS A 33 -2.19 -0.62 -2.55
N SER A 34 -1.00 -0.21 -2.15
CA SER A 34 -0.44 1.11 -2.43
C SER A 34 0.42 1.01 -3.69
N ILE A 35 -0.02 1.63 -4.78
CA ILE A 35 0.65 1.55 -6.08
C ILE A 35 1.61 2.72 -6.26
N GLU A 36 2.88 2.39 -6.39
CA GLU A 36 3.97 3.28 -6.76
C GLU A 36 4.76 2.69 -7.94
N SER A 37 5.81 3.35 -8.38
CA SER A 37 6.59 2.96 -9.56
C SER A 37 7.14 1.53 -9.51
N ASN A 38 7.51 1.02 -8.34
CA ASN A 38 8.06 -0.32 -8.18
C ASN A 38 6.98 -1.40 -8.34
N ASN A 39 5.84 -1.28 -7.62
CA ASN A 39 4.71 -2.21 -7.74
C ASN A 39 4.19 -2.25 -9.19
N LEU A 40 4.03 -1.07 -9.79
CA LEU A 40 3.61 -0.94 -11.18
C LEU A 40 4.56 -1.65 -12.15
N SER A 41 5.87 -1.46 -11.96
CA SER A 41 6.88 -2.10 -12.78
C SER A 41 6.84 -3.62 -12.66
N ILE A 42 6.73 -4.15 -11.44
CA ILE A 42 6.65 -5.59 -11.20
C ILE A 42 5.36 -6.16 -11.81
N ALA A 43 4.22 -5.49 -11.63
CA ALA A 43 2.94 -5.91 -12.18
C ALA A 43 2.94 -5.97 -13.72
N ASN A 44 3.75 -5.16 -14.39
CA ASN A 44 3.88 -5.19 -15.85
C ASN A 44 4.91 -6.20 -16.39
N ILE A 45 5.70 -6.81 -15.52
CA ILE A 45 6.69 -7.86 -15.88
C ILE A 45 6.20 -9.22 -15.44
N ASN A 46 5.51 -9.31 -14.29
CA ASN A 46 5.05 -10.55 -13.69
C ASN A 46 3.51 -10.64 -13.73
N PRO A 47 2.94 -11.53 -14.57
CA PRO A 47 1.48 -11.68 -14.70
C PRO A 47 0.79 -12.19 -13.43
N GLU A 48 1.47 -12.99 -12.60
CA GLU A 48 0.93 -13.47 -11.33
C GLU A 48 0.80 -12.31 -10.33
N TYR A 49 1.85 -11.51 -10.18
CA TYR A 49 1.80 -10.33 -9.34
C TYR A 49 0.76 -9.31 -9.84
N ASN A 50 0.59 -9.18 -11.16
CA ASN A 50 -0.48 -8.35 -11.74
C ASN A 50 -1.86 -8.84 -11.31
N ARG A 51 -2.12 -10.15 -11.31
CA ARG A 51 -3.38 -10.73 -10.81
C ARG A 51 -3.58 -10.45 -9.34
N ILE A 52 -2.55 -10.58 -8.52
CA ILE A 52 -2.59 -10.27 -7.08
C ILE A 52 -3.00 -8.81 -6.87
N ILE A 53 -2.30 -7.86 -7.49
CA ILE A 53 -2.61 -6.43 -7.37
C ILE A 53 -4.04 -6.12 -7.83
N ASN A 54 -4.45 -6.64 -8.97
CA ASN A 54 -5.79 -6.39 -9.52
C ASN A 54 -6.91 -7.15 -8.77
N GLY A 55 -6.57 -8.11 -7.93
CA GLY A 55 -7.49 -8.83 -7.03
C GLY A 55 -7.75 -8.11 -5.70
N SER A 56 -7.15 -6.95 -5.46
CA SER A 56 -7.41 -6.12 -4.28
C SER A 56 -8.84 -5.54 -4.29
N LEU A 57 -9.34 -5.13 -3.12
CA LEU A 57 -10.61 -4.37 -3.01
C LEU A 57 -10.48 -3.03 -3.73
N VAL A 58 -9.36 -2.34 -3.53
CA VAL A 58 -9.00 -1.11 -4.22
C VAL A 58 -7.49 -0.92 -4.18
N ASN A 59 -6.93 -0.37 -5.26
CA ASN A 59 -5.55 0.12 -5.29
C ASN A 59 -5.56 1.64 -5.21
N ILE A 60 -4.76 2.20 -4.31
CA ILE A 60 -4.53 3.64 -4.22
C ILE A 60 -3.25 4.02 -4.97
N CYS A 61 -3.20 5.21 -5.53
CA CYS A 61 -1.98 5.76 -6.12
C CYS A 61 -1.17 6.50 -5.06
N ASP A 62 -0.11 5.88 -4.54
CA ASP A 62 0.78 6.50 -3.54
C ASP A 62 1.92 7.32 -4.21
N GLY A 63 2.27 6.99 -5.45
CA GLY A 63 3.33 7.64 -6.19
C GLY A 63 2.92 8.98 -6.81
N SER A 64 3.37 10.11 -6.26
CA SER A 64 3.05 11.44 -6.81
C SER A 64 3.56 11.67 -8.24
N VAL A 65 4.69 11.07 -8.62
CA VAL A 65 5.22 11.11 -9.99
C VAL A 65 4.34 10.30 -10.93
N LEU A 66 3.91 9.11 -10.50
CA LEU A 66 2.99 8.26 -11.27
C LEU A 66 1.66 8.97 -11.52
N ALA A 67 1.08 9.59 -10.49
CA ALA A 67 -0.17 10.35 -10.62
C ALA A 67 -0.04 11.48 -11.65
N LYS A 68 1.08 12.24 -11.63
CA LYS A 68 1.34 13.32 -12.60
C LYS A 68 1.49 12.80 -14.03
N ILE A 69 2.18 11.68 -14.24
CA ILE A 69 2.34 11.07 -15.57
C ILE A 69 0.97 10.66 -16.11
N LEU A 70 0.16 9.99 -15.31
CA LEU A 70 -1.19 9.57 -15.72
C LEU A 70 -2.13 10.76 -15.94
N ALA A 71 -2.06 11.79 -15.08
CA ALA A 71 -2.80 13.04 -15.27
C ALA A 71 -2.48 13.70 -16.60
N TRP A 72 -1.21 13.73 -16.98
CA TRP A 72 -0.77 14.28 -18.27
C TRP A 72 -1.27 13.44 -19.46
N ILE A 73 -1.19 12.11 -19.39
CA ILE A 73 -1.63 11.22 -20.48
C ILE A 73 -3.14 11.31 -20.69
N HIS A 74 -3.90 11.29 -19.59
CA HIS A 74 -5.38 11.25 -19.62
C HIS A 74 -6.02 12.65 -19.70
N GLN A 75 -5.24 13.72 -19.57
CA GLN A 75 -5.73 15.11 -19.50
C GLN A 75 -6.79 15.30 -18.38
N GLN A 76 -6.55 14.66 -17.23
CA GLN A 76 -7.41 14.70 -16.05
C GLN A 76 -6.60 15.02 -14.80
N ASN A 77 -7.26 15.56 -13.78
CA ASN A 77 -6.62 15.77 -12.48
C ASN A 77 -6.60 14.47 -11.69
N PHE A 78 -5.41 13.90 -11.54
CA PHE A 78 -5.15 12.75 -10.69
C PHE A 78 -4.21 13.15 -9.56
N ASP A 79 -4.71 13.04 -8.33
CA ASP A 79 -3.89 13.25 -7.15
C ASP A 79 -3.49 11.92 -6.51
N SER A 80 -2.27 11.88 -5.97
CA SER A 80 -1.83 10.75 -5.17
C SER A 80 -2.58 10.72 -3.82
N TYR A 81 -2.93 9.52 -3.38
CA TYR A 81 -3.41 9.28 -2.03
C TYR A 81 -2.30 8.58 -1.25
N ILE A 82 -1.57 9.37 -0.45
CA ILE A 82 -0.38 8.91 0.25
C ILE A 82 -0.78 7.92 1.34
N GLY A 83 -0.20 6.71 1.32
CA GLY A 83 -0.52 5.66 2.27
C GLY A 83 -0.27 6.05 3.73
N ALA A 84 0.74 6.89 4.01
CA ALA A 84 1.00 7.41 5.35
C ALA A 84 -0.12 8.32 5.86
N ASP A 85 -0.72 9.13 4.99
CA ASP A 85 -1.84 10.00 5.37
C ASP A 85 -3.11 9.19 5.59
N LEU A 86 -3.35 8.17 4.75
CA LEU A 86 -4.44 7.21 4.93
C LEU A 86 -4.30 6.45 6.28
N PHE A 87 -3.10 5.94 6.59
CA PHE A 87 -2.83 5.26 7.84
C PHE A 87 -3.18 6.13 9.05
N LEU A 88 -2.64 7.35 9.12
CA LEU A 88 -2.88 8.25 10.24
C LEU A 88 -4.35 8.65 10.35
N SER A 89 -5.05 8.87 9.23
CA SER A 89 -6.48 9.18 9.26
C SER A 89 -7.32 8.07 9.91
N PHE A 90 -6.98 6.79 9.68
CA PHE A 90 -7.66 5.66 10.32
C PHE A 90 -7.30 5.52 11.81
N ILE A 91 -6.08 5.89 12.22
CA ILE A 91 -5.71 5.96 13.64
C ILE A 91 -6.52 7.07 14.34
N GLU A 92 -6.61 8.25 13.74
CA GLU A 92 -7.32 9.43 14.29
C GLU A 92 -8.83 9.24 14.42
N LEU A 93 -9.43 8.37 13.61
CA LEU A 93 -10.86 8.02 13.71
C LEU A 93 -11.23 7.34 15.04
N ARG A 94 -10.29 6.63 15.70
CA ARG A 94 -10.48 5.97 17.01
C ARG A 94 -11.70 5.05 17.09
N THR A 95 -12.10 4.48 15.95
CA THR A 95 -13.36 3.73 15.84
C THR A 95 -13.14 2.25 15.61
N PHE A 96 -12.05 1.89 14.91
CA PHE A 96 -11.81 0.54 14.42
C PHE A 96 -10.86 -0.24 15.30
N LYS A 97 -11.13 -1.52 15.46
CA LYS A 97 -10.18 -2.46 16.06
C LYS A 97 -9.09 -2.79 15.05
N GLN A 98 -7.84 -2.46 15.38
CA GLN A 98 -6.72 -2.57 14.48
C GLN A 98 -5.73 -3.65 14.94
N TYR A 99 -5.07 -4.28 13.99
CA TYR A 99 -4.05 -5.30 14.17
C TYR A 99 -2.80 -4.89 13.38
N PHE A 100 -1.64 -4.91 14.03
CA PHE A 100 -0.37 -4.47 13.44
C PHE A 100 0.53 -5.68 13.23
N LEU A 101 0.84 -6.01 11.98
CA LEU A 101 1.50 -7.25 11.58
C LEU A 101 2.79 -6.99 10.81
N GLY A 102 3.88 -7.62 11.24
CA GLY A 102 5.18 -7.51 10.57
C GLY A 102 6.16 -6.58 11.28
N ASN A 103 7.34 -6.41 10.67
CA ASN A 103 8.45 -5.66 11.25
C ASN A 103 9.07 -6.38 12.50
N THR A 104 9.98 -5.71 13.24
CA THR A 104 10.62 -6.21 14.45
C THR A 104 9.83 -5.81 15.70
N GLN A 105 10.01 -6.55 16.80
CA GLN A 105 9.39 -6.22 18.09
C GLN A 105 9.72 -4.79 18.53
N GLU A 106 10.98 -4.36 18.40
CA GLU A 106 11.44 -3.01 18.75
C GLU A 106 10.63 -1.92 18.01
N ILE A 107 10.44 -2.09 16.69
CA ILE A 107 9.66 -1.15 15.88
C ILE A 107 8.19 -1.16 16.30
N LEU A 108 7.64 -2.33 16.59
CA LEU A 108 6.25 -2.46 17.01
C LEU A 108 5.98 -1.84 18.39
N ASP A 109 6.91 -1.99 19.35
CA ASP A 109 6.78 -1.40 20.67
C ASP A 109 6.81 0.13 20.60
N SER A 110 7.78 0.70 19.87
CA SER A 110 7.85 2.15 19.64
C SER A 110 6.66 2.69 18.84
N LEU A 111 6.17 1.92 17.87
CA LEU A 111 4.96 2.27 17.12
C LEU A 111 3.75 2.33 18.04
N ARG A 112 3.56 1.33 18.91
CA ARG A 112 2.47 1.29 19.89
C ARG A 112 2.50 2.54 20.79
N GLU A 113 3.65 2.86 21.39
CA GLU A 113 3.81 4.02 22.24
C GLU A 113 3.45 5.34 21.52
N ASN A 114 3.86 5.49 20.26
CA ASN A 114 3.60 6.70 19.50
C ASN A 114 2.14 6.80 19.03
N LEU A 115 1.53 5.71 18.60
CA LEU A 115 0.14 5.70 18.17
C LEU A 115 -0.83 5.82 19.35
N ALA A 116 -0.49 5.30 20.54
CA ALA A 116 -1.27 5.46 21.76
C ALA A 116 -1.42 6.93 22.20
N LYS A 117 -0.49 7.80 21.82
CA LYS A 117 -0.62 9.25 22.03
C LYS A 117 -1.74 9.87 21.19
N ILE A 118 -2.08 9.24 20.05
CA ILE A 118 -3.18 9.66 19.17
C ILE A 118 -4.48 8.97 19.59
N ASP A 119 -4.44 7.65 19.74
CA ASP A 119 -5.56 6.83 20.18
C ASP A 119 -5.14 5.90 21.33
N PRO A 120 -5.49 6.20 22.60
CA PRO A 120 -5.13 5.37 23.74
C PRO A 120 -5.63 3.91 23.68
N ALA A 121 -6.71 3.62 22.92
CA ALA A 121 -7.20 2.26 22.76
C ALA A 121 -6.19 1.34 22.05
N ILE A 122 -5.24 1.90 21.32
CA ILE A 122 -4.17 1.16 20.62
C ILE A 122 -3.26 0.39 21.58
N GLU A 123 -3.12 0.82 22.85
CA GLU A 123 -2.34 0.08 23.85
C GLU A 123 -2.82 -1.37 24.03
N THR A 124 -4.12 -1.59 23.89
CA THR A 124 -4.74 -2.91 24.05
C THR A 124 -4.86 -3.71 22.74
N MET A 125 -4.53 -3.10 21.62
CA MET A 125 -4.57 -3.74 20.30
C MET A 125 -3.38 -4.69 20.09
N ARG A 126 -3.53 -5.61 19.16
CA ARG A 126 -2.52 -6.64 18.88
C ARG A 126 -1.43 -6.14 17.95
N PHE A 127 -0.18 -6.28 18.38
CA PHE A 127 1.03 -6.05 17.60
C PHE A 127 1.77 -7.39 17.51
N CYS A 128 2.00 -7.88 16.30
CA CYS A 128 2.58 -9.19 16.04
C CYS A 128 3.78 -9.06 15.10
N PRO A 129 5.00 -9.33 15.58
CA PRO A 129 6.18 -9.33 14.72
C PRO A 129 6.14 -10.53 13.78
N LEU A 130 6.74 -10.38 12.62
CA LEU A 130 6.94 -11.50 11.69
C LEU A 130 8.44 -11.78 11.54
N PRO A 131 8.82 -13.05 11.39
CA PRO A 131 10.21 -13.40 11.13
C PRO A 131 10.67 -12.85 9.78
N PHE A 132 11.97 -12.58 9.66
CA PHE A 132 12.57 -12.27 8.38
C PHE A 132 12.70 -13.55 7.55
N ALA A 133 11.67 -13.88 6.80
CA ALA A 133 11.56 -15.12 6.02
C ALA A 133 11.04 -14.81 4.61
N ASP A 134 11.22 -15.71 3.67
CA ASP A 134 10.59 -15.61 2.36
C ASP A 134 9.06 -15.81 2.47
N VAL A 135 8.33 -15.29 1.49
CA VAL A 135 6.86 -15.31 1.51
C VAL A 135 6.28 -16.74 1.55
N GLU A 136 7.03 -17.72 1.06
CA GLU A 136 6.64 -19.13 1.05
C GLU A 136 6.78 -19.81 2.42
N ASN A 137 7.58 -19.23 3.32
CA ASN A 137 7.97 -19.84 4.59
C ASN A 137 7.16 -19.32 5.79
N PHE A 138 6.12 -18.53 5.58
CA PHE A 138 5.22 -18.11 6.66
C PHE A 138 4.17 -19.19 6.98
N ASP A 139 3.92 -19.39 8.24
CA ASP A 139 2.78 -20.20 8.69
C ASP A 139 1.49 -19.36 8.61
N TYR A 140 0.88 -19.35 7.44
CA TYR A 140 -0.33 -18.58 7.16
C TYR A 140 -1.51 -19.01 8.03
N LEU A 141 -1.58 -20.30 8.41
CA LEU A 141 -2.66 -20.80 9.23
C LEU A 141 -2.55 -20.28 10.67
N ALA A 142 -1.35 -20.37 11.28
CA ALA A 142 -1.12 -19.85 12.63
C ALA A 142 -1.30 -18.32 12.68
N ILE A 143 -0.82 -17.58 11.66
CA ILE A 143 -1.02 -16.13 11.57
C ILE A 143 -2.52 -15.79 11.48
N ALA A 144 -3.26 -16.49 10.62
CA ALA A 144 -4.69 -16.28 10.48
C ALA A 144 -5.47 -16.62 11.75
N GLN A 145 -5.08 -17.67 12.48
CA GLN A 145 -5.70 -18.04 13.77
C GLN A 145 -5.56 -16.91 14.80
N ASP A 146 -4.36 -16.30 14.92
CA ASP A 146 -4.15 -15.15 15.82
C ASP A 146 -4.98 -13.93 15.39
N ILE A 147 -5.04 -13.63 14.09
CA ILE A 147 -5.86 -12.54 13.57
C ILE A 147 -7.34 -12.79 13.81
N ASN A 148 -7.85 -13.98 13.48
CA ASN A 148 -9.26 -14.34 13.63
C ASN A 148 -9.69 -14.35 15.10
N ALA A 149 -8.83 -14.80 16.03
CA ALA A 149 -9.08 -14.74 17.47
C ALA A 149 -9.21 -13.30 17.97
N ASN A 150 -8.49 -12.36 17.34
CA ASN A 150 -8.56 -10.95 17.68
C ASN A 150 -9.71 -10.21 16.96
N GLN A 151 -10.30 -10.76 15.91
CA GLN A 151 -11.40 -10.17 15.13
C GLN A 151 -11.20 -8.68 14.79
N PRO A 152 -10.08 -8.28 14.16
CA PRO A 152 -9.86 -6.90 13.82
C PRO A 152 -10.71 -6.45 12.63
N ASP A 153 -11.00 -5.15 12.58
CA ASP A 153 -11.59 -4.49 11.41
C ASP A 153 -10.51 -4.21 10.34
N ILE A 154 -9.30 -3.88 10.80
CA ILE A 154 -8.17 -3.49 9.98
C ILE A 154 -6.92 -4.28 10.38
N VAL A 155 -6.18 -4.78 9.38
CA VAL A 155 -4.87 -5.41 9.56
C VAL A 155 -3.81 -4.64 8.77
N TRP A 156 -2.93 -3.96 9.48
CA TRP A 156 -1.80 -3.26 8.86
C TRP A 156 -0.64 -4.22 8.65
N VAL A 157 -0.15 -4.35 7.41
CA VAL A 157 0.92 -5.29 7.04
C VAL A 157 2.17 -4.54 6.64
N SER A 158 3.28 -4.78 7.35
CA SER A 158 4.58 -4.12 7.15
C SER A 158 5.68 -5.11 6.75
N LEU A 159 5.68 -5.52 5.48
CA LEU A 159 6.70 -6.42 4.90
C LEU A 159 7.45 -5.80 3.72
N GLY A 160 6.94 -4.69 3.16
CA GLY A 160 7.46 -4.05 1.96
C GLY A 160 7.10 -4.77 0.65
N ALA A 161 6.96 -3.97 -0.43
CA ALA A 161 6.63 -4.49 -1.76
C ALA A 161 7.83 -5.19 -2.44
N PRO A 162 7.60 -6.29 -3.19
CA PRO A 162 6.33 -6.93 -3.54
C PRO A 162 5.85 -7.97 -2.51
N LYS A 163 6.61 -8.23 -1.47
CA LYS A 163 6.37 -9.31 -0.52
C LYS A 163 5.04 -9.15 0.22
N GLN A 164 4.68 -7.94 0.62
CA GLN A 164 3.46 -7.68 1.38
C GLN A 164 2.18 -7.96 0.57
N GLU A 165 2.14 -7.66 -0.71
CA GLU A 165 0.97 -7.92 -1.57
C GLU A 165 0.78 -9.42 -1.79
N ILE A 166 1.86 -10.15 -2.03
CA ILE A 166 1.85 -11.61 -2.17
C ILE A 166 1.43 -12.26 -0.84
N PHE A 167 1.98 -11.76 0.27
CA PHE A 167 1.63 -12.22 1.61
C PHE A 167 0.14 -12.03 1.92
N MET A 168 -0.40 -10.84 1.69
CA MET A 168 -1.82 -10.57 1.91
C MET A 168 -2.72 -11.44 1.05
N HIS A 169 -2.35 -11.66 -0.22
CA HIS A 169 -3.08 -12.54 -1.10
C HIS A 169 -3.11 -13.99 -0.59
N LYS A 170 -1.96 -14.52 -0.12
CA LYS A 170 -1.86 -15.87 0.43
C LYS A 170 -2.57 -16.02 1.78
N LEU A 171 -2.59 -14.98 2.61
CA LEU A 171 -3.26 -14.97 3.91
C LEU A 171 -4.79 -14.87 3.79
N LEU A 172 -5.28 -14.16 2.76
CA LEU A 172 -6.71 -13.84 2.58
C LEU A 172 -7.65 -15.04 2.67
N PRO A 173 -7.37 -16.23 2.10
CA PRO A 173 -8.26 -17.39 2.19
C PRO A 173 -8.54 -17.83 3.62
N TYR A 174 -7.58 -17.67 4.53
CA TYR A 174 -7.63 -18.14 5.91
C TYR A 174 -8.28 -17.15 6.90
N LEU A 175 -8.46 -15.89 6.49
CA LEU A 175 -9.13 -14.88 7.31
C LEU A 175 -10.64 -15.06 7.28
N GLU A 176 -11.29 -14.74 8.39
CA GLU A 176 -12.75 -14.68 8.51
C GLU A 176 -13.27 -13.29 8.18
N GLN A 177 -12.59 -12.24 8.65
CA GLN A 177 -12.91 -10.83 8.42
C GLN A 177 -11.63 -9.96 8.38
N GLY A 178 -11.79 -8.66 8.18
CA GLY A 178 -10.74 -7.65 8.26
C GLY A 178 -10.16 -7.24 6.91
N VAL A 179 -9.92 -5.95 6.79
CA VAL A 179 -9.30 -5.36 5.61
C VAL A 179 -7.80 -5.19 5.86
N MET A 180 -6.99 -5.86 5.04
CA MET A 180 -5.53 -5.76 5.12
C MET A 180 -5.00 -4.59 4.30
N PHE A 181 -4.01 -3.87 4.83
CA PHE A 181 -3.33 -2.76 4.15
C PHE A 181 -1.84 -3.03 4.06
N GLY A 182 -1.30 -3.07 2.85
CA GLY A 182 0.13 -3.27 2.59
C GLY A 182 0.91 -1.96 2.60
N PHE A 183 1.39 -1.54 3.78
CA PHE A 183 2.07 -0.26 3.98
C PHE A 183 3.43 -0.42 4.68
N GLY A 184 4.36 -1.09 4.00
CA GLY A 184 5.62 -1.56 4.58
C GLY A 184 6.48 -0.53 5.32
N ALA A 185 6.64 0.68 4.81
CA ALA A 185 7.51 1.69 5.41
C ALA A 185 6.84 2.52 6.51
N ILE A 186 5.51 2.47 6.62
CA ILE A 186 4.74 3.36 7.50
C ILE A 186 5.01 3.08 8.97
N PHE A 187 5.26 1.83 9.35
CA PHE A 187 5.61 1.47 10.72
C PHE A 187 6.90 2.16 11.14
N ASN A 188 7.94 2.09 10.32
CA ASN A 188 9.22 2.74 10.61
C ASN A 188 9.09 4.25 10.74
N PHE A 189 8.25 4.90 9.92
CA PHE A 189 8.04 6.35 10.00
C PHE A 189 7.35 6.78 11.29
N ASN A 190 6.39 6.00 11.75
CA ASN A 190 5.60 6.34 12.93
C ASN A 190 6.23 5.81 14.24
N ALA A 191 7.07 4.78 14.15
CA ALA A 191 7.89 4.34 15.28
C ALA A 191 8.96 5.36 15.68
N CYS A 192 9.42 6.19 14.72
CA CYS A 192 10.50 7.16 14.92
C CYS A 192 11.84 6.54 15.39
N VAL A 193 12.01 5.22 15.21
CA VAL A 193 13.23 4.46 15.53
C VAL A 193 13.70 3.68 14.29
N GLY A 194 14.98 3.27 14.29
CA GLY A 194 15.56 2.57 13.16
C GLY A 194 16.16 3.49 12.10
N SER A 195 16.65 2.89 11.00
CA SER A 195 17.40 3.59 9.95
C SER A 195 16.51 4.31 8.92
N VAL A 196 15.24 3.95 8.84
CA VAL A 196 14.34 4.50 7.81
C VAL A 196 13.59 5.71 8.35
N LYS A 197 13.97 6.90 7.90
CA LYS A 197 13.34 8.17 8.29
C LYS A 197 12.43 8.68 7.17
N ARG A 198 11.37 9.40 7.56
CA ARG A 198 10.56 10.15 6.59
C ARG A 198 11.33 11.36 6.08
N ALA A 199 11.15 11.71 4.82
CA ALA A 199 11.79 12.89 4.24
C ALA A 199 11.42 14.17 5.03
N PRO A 200 12.31 15.18 5.08
CA PRO A 200 12.02 16.47 5.70
C PRO A 200 10.76 17.10 5.14
N LYS A 201 10.01 17.84 5.99
CA LYS A 201 8.71 18.43 5.62
C LYS A 201 8.74 19.26 4.32
N TRP A 202 9.83 19.98 4.06
CA TRP A 202 9.99 20.76 2.83
C TRP A 202 10.08 19.86 1.58
N MET A 203 10.78 18.72 1.66
CA MET A 203 10.85 17.75 0.56
C MET A 203 9.50 17.08 0.32
N LEU A 204 8.75 16.76 1.38
CA LEU A 204 7.38 16.25 1.27
C LEU A 204 6.47 17.26 0.58
N ARG A 205 6.57 18.55 0.94
CA ARG A 205 5.81 19.64 0.32
C ARG A 205 6.09 19.78 -1.18
N TRP A 206 7.37 19.56 -1.59
CA TRP A 206 7.78 19.57 -3.00
C TRP A 206 7.62 18.23 -3.72
N ARG A 207 7.06 17.22 -3.02
CA ARG A 207 6.89 15.85 -3.54
C ARG A 207 8.21 15.19 -3.98
N LEU A 208 9.30 15.48 -3.26
CA LEU A 208 10.66 14.99 -3.50
C LEU A 208 11.05 13.81 -2.57
N GLU A 209 10.08 13.16 -1.93
CA GLU A 209 10.34 12.02 -1.06
C GLU A 209 11.09 10.89 -1.77
N TRP A 210 10.79 10.65 -3.05
CA TRP A 210 11.49 9.66 -3.86
C TRP A 210 12.99 9.93 -3.99
N LEU A 211 13.39 11.23 -4.09
CA LEU A 211 14.80 11.64 -4.15
C LEU A 211 15.50 11.41 -2.80
N TYR A 212 14.84 11.75 -1.71
CA TYR A 212 15.33 11.47 -0.37
C TYR A 212 15.56 9.98 -0.16
N ARG A 213 14.62 9.12 -0.58
CA ARG A 213 14.77 7.67 -0.51
C ARG A 213 15.88 7.13 -1.41
N ALA A 214 16.11 7.73 -2.58
CA ALA A 214 17.24 7.38 -3.43
C ALA A 214 18.58 7.68 -2.76
N TYR A 215 18.63 8.76 -1.96
CA TYR A 215 19.82 9.13 -1.19
C TYR A 215 20.03 8.22 0.03
N GLU A 216 18.99 7.94 0.82
CA GLU A 216 19.07 7.12 2.03
C GLU A 216 19.36 5.63 1.72
N GLU A 217 18.69 5.07 0.72
CA GLU A 217 18.82 3.65 0.35
C GLU A 217 19.12 3.49 -1.16
N PRO A 218 20.28 3.96 -1.67
CA PRO A 218 20.56 4.00 -3.11
C PRO A 218 20.58 2.61 -3.75
N ARG A 219 21.17 1.63 -3.08
CA ARG A 219 21.26 0.24 -3.59
C ARG A 219 19.88 -0.41 -3.79
N LYS A 220 18.89 0.00 -3.03
CA LYS A 220 17.52 -0.53 -3.10
C LYS A 220 16.66 0.27 -4.08
N ASN A 221 16.73 1.60 -4.03
CA ASN A 221 15.79 2.47 -4.73
C ASN A 221 16.22 2.83 -6.16
N ILE A 222 17.52 3.04 -6.42
CA ILE A 222 17.99 3.35 -7.78
C ILE A 222 17.63 2.26 -8.79
N PRO A 223 17.85 0.94 -8.54
CA PRO A 223 17.45 -0.10 -9.49
C PRO A 223 15.94 -0.14 -9.76
N ARG A 224 15.11 0.19 -8.76
CA ARG A 224 13.64 0.28 -8.91
C ARG A 224 13.25 1.42 -9.83
N TYR A 225 13.86 2.59 -9.66
CA TYR A 225 13.60 3.76 -10.52
C TYR A 225 14.09 3.55 -11.94
N VAL A 226 15.28 2.97 -12.13
CA VAL A 226 15.79 2.62 -13.46
C VAL A 226 14.85 1.63 -14.16
N ARG A 227 14.40 0.59 -13.47
CA ARG A 227 13.42 -0.37 -14.03
C ARG A 227 12.16 0.33 -14.50
N PHE A 228 11.60 1.22 -13.67
CA PHE A 228 10.41 1.99 -14.04
C PHE A 228 10.66 2.88 -15.25
N LEU A 229 11.75 3.62 -15.27
CA LEU A 229 12.11 4.51 -16.39
C LEU A 229 12.31 3.74 -17.70
N CYS A 230 12.91 2.56 -17.65
CA CYS A 230 13.06 1.70 -18.84
C CYS A 230 11.72 1.15 -19.36
N LEU A 231 10.76 0.90 -18.47
CA LEU A 231 9.43 0.43 -18.85
C LEU A 231 8.49 1.55 -19.30
N LEU A 232 8.68 2.74 -18.81
CA LEU A 232 7.76 3.87 -18.97
C LEU A 232 7.41 4.18 -20.44
N PRO A 233 8.35 4.23 -21.41
CA PRO A 233 8.00 4.52 -22.80
C PRO A 233 7.02 3.52 -23.38
N ARG A 234 7.21 2.23 -23.08
CA ARG A 234 6.29 1.15 -23.50
C ARG A 234 4.91 1.31 -22.86
N LEU A 235 4.87 1.59 -21.54
CA LEU A 235 3.62 1.75 -20.82
C LEU A 235 2.83 2.97 -21.34
N VAL A 236 3.51 4.10 -21.55
CA VAL A 236 2.91 5.30 -22.13
C VAL A 236 2.34 5.03 -23.52
N TRP A 237 3.09 4.33 -24.38
CA TRP A 237 2.62 3.98 -25.72
C TRP A 237 1.38 3.10 -25.67
N GLN A 238 1.37 2.05 -24.82
CA GLN A 238 0.22 1.16 -24.64
C GLN A 238 -1.00 1.92 -24.14
N GLU A 239 -0.82 2.82 -23.16
CA GLU A 239 -1.90 3.64 -22.60
C GLU A 239 -2.53 4.55 -23.65
N TYR A 240 -1.70 5.21 -24.49
CA TYR A 240 -2.20 6.00 -25.62
C TYR A 240 -2.97 5.17 -26.66
N GLN A 241 -2.54 3.95 -26.94
CA GLN A 241 -3.29 3.05 -27.84
C GLN A 241 -4.66 2.70 -27.27
N THR A 242 -4.71 2.39 -25.96
CA THR A 242 -5.98 2.10 -25.26
C THR A 242 -6.92 3.31 -25.31
N LEU A 243 -6.43 4.51 -25.03
CA LEU A 243 -7.22 5.75 -25.12
C LEU A 243 -7.73 6.03 -26.54
N ARG A 244 -6.90 5.80 -27.55
CA ARG A 244 -7.33 5.96 -28.96
C ARG A 244 -8.44 4.97 -29.33
N GLN A 245 -8.36 3.73 -28.87
CA GLN A 245 -9.40 2.72 -29.09
C GLN A 245 -10.70 3.11 -28.40
N GLN A 246 -10.65 3.54 -27.15
CA GLN A 246 -11.82 3.99 -26.39
C GLN A 246 -12.51 5.18 -27.08
N ARG A 247 -11.76 6.20 -27.53
CA ARG A 247 -12.33 7.36 -28.25
C ARG A 247 -12.98 7.00 -29.58
N ARG A 248 -12.58 5.89 -30.23
CA ARG A 248 -13.20 5.42 -31.47
C ARG A 248 -14.50 4.65 -31.23
N LEU A 249 -14.69 4.13 -30.02
CA LEU A 249 -15.88 3.35 -29.63
C LEU A 249 -16.94 4.22 -28.94
N THR A 250 -16.60 5.45 -28.56
CA THR A 250 -17.55 6.42 -28.01
C THR A 250 -17.89 7.40 -29.12
N PRO A 251 -19.12 7.33 -29.71
CA PRO A 251 -19.58 8.21 -30.80
C PRO A 251 -19.66 9.67 -30.36
#